data_ee88afe407087e651dcc181c51001c4d
#
_entry.id   ee88afe407087e651dcc181c51001c4d
#
_cell.length_a   1.000
_cell.length_b   1.000
_cell.length_c   1.000
_cell.angle_alpha   90.00
_cell.angle_beta   90.00
_cell.angle_gamma   90.00
#
_symmetry.space_group_name_H-M   'P 1'
#
loop_
_entity.id
_entity.type
_entity.pdbx_description
1 polymer ?
#
loop_
_entity_poly.entity_id
_entity_poly.type
_entity_poly.pdbx_seq_one_letter_code
_entity_poly.pdbx_strand_id
1 'polypeptide(L)'
;MAAPHPALRVHGALSRGVLAVTVLVSLAVLFAPGSDVPSAPPGVDKLVHLLLFLALALTGRWAGIRARPLALLLVAYAGLSEVVQAVSDLQRSGSVSDWLADVAGAGLGLLAWRRLERRRPAR
;
A
#
# COMPACT_ATOMS: atom_id res chain seq x y z
N MET A 1 22.31 -25.16 -0.98
CA MET A 1 21.50 -23.97 -0.78
C MET A 1 20.56 -24.18 0.38
N ALA A 2 20.58 -23.29 1.35
CA ALA A 2 19.61 -23.34 2.45
C ALA A 2 18.22 -22.98 1.93
N ALA A 3 17.19 -23.74 2.32
CA ALA A 3 15.82 -23.35 2.05
C ALA A 3 15.52 -21.98 2.69
N PRO A 4 14.72 -21.12 2.06
CA PRO A 4 14.36 -19.84 2.67
C PRO A 4 13.66 -20.09 4.01
N HIS A 5 13.97 -19.24 4.99
CA HIS A 5 13.35 -19.32 6.30
C HIS A 5 11.82 -19.38 6.16
N PRO A 6 11.11 -20.26 6.89
CA PRO A 6 9.66 -20.41 6.75
C PRO A 6 8.88 -19.10 6.81
N ALA A 7 9.34 -18.14 7.62
CA ALA A 7 8.73 -16.82 7.74
C ALA A 7 8.75 -15.99 6.45
N LEU A 8 9.69 -16.28 5.54
CA LEU A 8 9.84 -15.55 4.27
C LEU A 8 9.09 -16.21 3.11
N ARG A 9 8.31 -17.24 3.37
CA ARG A 9 7.52 -17.90 2.33
C ARG A 9 6.37 -17.00 1.88
N VAL A 10 6.20 -16.92 0.56
CA VAL A 10 4.98 -16.37 -0.03
C VAL A 10 3.79 -17.23 0.40
N HIS A 11 2.64 -16.62 0.63
CA HIS A 11 1.43 -17.25 1.19
C HIS A 11 1.56 -17.77 2.64
N GLY A 12 2.61 -17.41 3.36
CA GLY A 12 2.79 -17.82 4.74
C GLY A 12 1.91 -17.04 5.73
N ALA A 13 1.81 -17.54 6.97
CA ALA A 13 1.06 -16.87 8.02
C ALA A 13 1.63 -15.48 8.35
N LEU A 14 2.95 -15.34 8.35
CA LEU A 14 3.61 -14.05 8.60
C LEU A 14 3.26 -13.02 7.51
N SER A 15 3.34 -13.39 6.24
CA SER A 15 3.02 -12.46 5.15
C SER A 15 1.55 -12.00 5.18
N ARG A 16 0.63 -12.90 5.50
CA ARG A 16 -0.79 -12.56 5.68
C ARG A 16 -1.01 -11.64 6.87
N GLY A 17 -0.34 -11.90 7.98
CA GLY A 17 -0.40 -11.05 9.18
C GLY A 17 0.14 -9.66 8.93
N VAL A 18 1.28 -9.55 8.25
CA VAL A 18 1.88 -8.25 7.89
C VAL A 18 0.98 -7.50 6.92
N LEU A 19 0.39 -8.16 5.93
CA LEU A 19 -0.61 -7.54 5.06
C LEU A 19 -1.80 -7.01 5.85
N ALA A 20 -2.36 -7.82 6.76
CA ALA A 20 -3.50 -7.41 7.58
C ALA A 20 -3.19 -6.16 8.41
N VAL A 21 -2.01 -6.12 9.06
CA VAL A 21 -1.56 -4.94 9.81
C VAL A 21 -1.38 -3.73 8.88
N THR A 22 -0.80 -3.92 7.70
CA THR A 22 -0.62 -2.84 6.72
C THR A 22 -1.97 -2.27 6.26
N VAL A 23 -2.95 -3.12 6.01
CA VAL A 23 -4.32 -2.69 5.67
C VAL A 23 -4.94 -1.90 6.81
N LEU A 24 -4.83 -2.38 8.05
CA LEU A 24 -5.38 -1.67 9.23
C LEU A 24 -4.70 -0.31 9.42
N VAL A 25 -3.38 -0.24 9.27
CA VAL A 25 -2.65 1.04 9.32
C VAL A 25 -3.11 1.97 8.20
N SER A 26 -3.31 1.46 6.99
CA SER A 26 -3.80 2.27 5.87
C SER A 26 -5.19 2.85 6.13
N LEU A 27 -6.09 2.06 6.70
CA LEU A 27 -7.42 2.53 7.08
C LEU A 27 -7.32 3.63 8.15
N ALA A 28 -6.49 3.44 9.17
CA ALA A 28 -6.30 4.43 10.22
C ALA A 28 -5.73 5.75 9.68
N VAL A 29 -4.74 5.68 8.79
CA VAL A 29 -4.08 6.87 8.25
C VAL A 29 -4.96 7.60 7.24
N LEU A 30 -5.57 6.88 6.30
CA LEU A 30 -6.38 7.50 5.23
C LEU A 30 -7.71 8.07 5.73
N PHE A 31 -8.30 7.45 6.75
CA PHE A 31 -9.61 7.84 7.25
C PHE A 31 -9.57 8.53 8.63
N ALA A 32 -8.38 8.89 9.12
CA ALA A 32 -8.26 9.73 10.31
C ALA A 32 -8.91 11.10 10.06
N PRO A 33 -9.68 11.65 11.03
CA PRO A 33 -10.18 13.01 10.92
C PRO A 33 -9.03 14.00 10.72
N GLY A 34 -9.26 15.05 9.92
CA GLY A 34 -8.24 16.07 9.64
C GLY A 34 -7.72 16.76 10.91
N SER A 35 -8.57 16.88 11.94
CA SER A 35 -8.21 17.41 13.26
C SER A 35 -7.16 16.56 13.99
N ASP A 36 -7.07 15.27 13.69
CA ASP A 36 -6.14 14.33 14.33
C ASP A 36 -4.84 14.16 13.52
N VAL A 37 -4.76 14.80 12.36
CA VAL A 37 -3.57 14.72 11.50
C VAL A 37 -2.60 15.84 11.90
N PRO A 38 -1.36 15.51 12.29
CA PRO A 38 -0.36 16.53 12.60
C PRO A 38 -0.09 17.43 11.40
N SER A 39 0.14 18.73 11.65
CA SER A 39 0.60 19.62 10.60
C SER A 39 2.01 19.21 10.16
N ALA A 40 2.23 19.18 8.86
CA ALA A 40 3.49 18.76 8.26
C ALA A 40 3.90 19.70 7.12
N PRO A 41 5.21 19.77 6.78
CA PRO A 41 5.65 20.51 5.60
C PRO A 41 4.94 20.05 4.32
N PRO A 42 4.81 20.92 3.31
CA PRO A 42 4.23 20.56 2.02
C PRO A 42 4.91 19.32 1.42
N GLY A 43 4.13 18.40 0.88
CA GLY A 43 4.61 17.17 0.25
C GLY A 43 4.76 15.97 1.17
N VAL A 44 4.78 16.14 2.49
CA VAL A 44 4.85 15.03 3.45
C VAL A 44 3.62 14.14 3.35
N ASP A 45 2.44 14.72 3.18
CA ASP A 45 1.19 13.98 3.01
C ASP A 45 1.25 13.06 1.78
N LYS A 46 1.72 13.57 0.65
CA LYS A 46 1.89 12.78 -0.58
C LYS A 46 2.92 11.67 -0.42
N LEU A 47 4.00 11.92 0.31
CA LEU A 47 5.00 10.90 0.63
C LEU A 47 4.40 9.79 1.48
N VAL A 48 3.57 10.12 2.47
CA VAL A 48 2.85 9.14 3.30
C VAL A 48 1.94 8.27 2.43
N HIS A 49 1.15 8.87 1.53
CA HIS A 49 0.30 8.16 0.58
C HIS A 49 1.12 7.20 -0.30
N LEU A 50 2.21 7.69 -0.89
CA LEU A 50 3.08 6.89 -1.74
C LEU A 50 3.66 5.69 -0.98
N LEU A 51 4.23 5.91 0.21
CA LEU A 51 4.83 4.85 1.02
C LEU A 51 3.79 3.83 1.50
N LEU A 52 2.60 4.27 1.83
CA LEU A 52 1.51 3.42 2.28
C LEU A 52 1.07 2.45 1.18
N PHE A 53 0.84 2.96 -0.03
CA PHE A 53 0.46 2.12 -1.17
C PHE A 53 1.61 1.24 -1.68
N LEU A 54 2.85 1.71 -1.56
CA LEU A 54 4.03 0.88 -1.81
C LEU A 54 4.06 -0.32 -0.84
N ALA A 55 3.84 -0.08 0.45
CA ALA A 55 3.78 -1.13 1.46
C ALA A 55 2.62 -2.10 1.21
N LEU A 56 1.43 -1.61 0.83
CA LEU A 56 0.28 -2.45 0.45
C LEU A 56 0.60 -3.34 -0.74
N ALA A 57 1.27 -2.82 -1.76
CA ALA A 57 1.66 -3.59 -2.94
C ALA A 57 2.69 -4.67 -2.59
N LEU A 58 3.72 -4.34 -1.82
CA LEU A 58 4.74 -5.30 -1.40
C LEU A 58 4.16 -6.39 -0.51
N THR A 59 3.40 -6.04 0.50
CA THR A 59 2.80 -7.00 1.43
C THR A 59 1.73 -7.85 0.75
N GLY A 60 0.95 -7.27 -0.15
CA GLY A 60 -0.04 -8.00 -0.95
C GLY A 60 0.60 -9.05 -1.85
N ARG A 61 1.71 -8.70 -2.53
CA ARG A 61 2.48 -9.65 -3.33
C ARG A 61 3.11 -10.75 -2.47
N TRP A 62 3.67 -10.39 -1.35
CA TRP A 62 4.25 -11.35 -0.41
C TRP A 62 3.19 -12.31 0.15
N ALA A 63 1.99 -11.81 0.43
CA ALA A 63 0.86 -12.64 0.83
C ALA A 63 0.31 -13.52 -0.29
N GLY A 64 0.76 -13.34 -1.52
CA GLY A 64 0.45 -14.20 -2.66
C GLY A 64 -0.64 -13.69 -3.58
N ILE A 65 -1.09 -12.45 -3.42
CA ILE A 65 -2.04 -11.86 -4.35
C ILE A 65 -1.33 -11.59 -5.68
N ARG A 66 -1.94 -12.02 -6.78
CA ARG A 66 -1.39 -11.81 -8.12
C ARG A 66 -1.33 -10.31 -8.47
N ALA A 67 -0.36 -9.94 -9.29
CA ALA A 67 -0.09 -8.54 -9.61
C ALA A 67 -1.29 -7.80 -10.22
N ARG A 68 -1.99 -8.39 -11.18
CA ARG A 68 -3.13 -7.72 -11.84
C ARG A 68 -4.31 -7.47 -10.90
N PRO A 69 -4.87 -8.46 -10.20
CA PRO A 69 -5.95 -8.20 -9.25
C PRO A 69 -5.51 -7.27 -8.12
N LEU A 70 -4.27 -7.38 -7.65
CA LEU A 70 -3.75 -6.48 -6.62
C LEU A 70 -3.67 -5.03 -7.13
N ALA A 71 -3.17 -4.81 -8.35
CA ALA A 71 -3.13 -3.49 -8.97
C ALA A 71 -4.54 -2.87 -9.07
N LEU A 72 -5.52 -3.65 -9.53
CA LEU A 72 -6.92 -3.21 -9.62
C LEU A 72 -7.51 -2.87 -8.26
N LEU A 73 -7.26 -3.72 -7.25
CA LEU A 73 -7.72 -3.47 -5.88
C LEU A 73 -7.09 -2.20 -5.30
N LEU A 74 -5.81 -1.96 -5.51
CA LEU A 74 -5.12 -0.79 -4.98
C LEU A 74 -5.56 0.49 -5.68
N VAL A 75 -5.74 0.47 -6.99
CA VAL A 75 -6.28 1.62 -7.75
C VAL A 75 -7.71 1.94 -7.31
N ALA A 76 -8.54 0.92 -7.14
CA ALA A 76 -9.91 1.10 -6.64
C ALA A 76 -9.93 1.63 -5.20
N TYR A 77 -9.08 1.10 -4.34
CA TYR A 77 -8.94 1.57 -2.95
C TYR A 77 -8.46 3.02 -2.89
N ALA A 78 -7.46 3.37 -3.70
CA ALA A 78 -6.97 4.74 -3.81
C ALA A 78 -8.09 5.69 -4.23
N GLY A 79 -8.82 5.37 -5.28
CA GLY A 79 -9.93 6.21 -5.77
C GLY A 79 -11.05 6.32 -4.74
N LEU A 80 -11.45 5.21 -4.14
CA LEU A 80 -12.50 5.20 -3.12
C LEU A 80 -12.10 6.01 -1.88
N SER A 81 -10.87 5.89 -1.39
CA SER A 81 -10.39 6.66 -0.26
C SER A 81 -10.42 8.17 -0.52
N GLU A 82 -10.05 8.60 -1.73
CA GLU A 82 -10.10 10.01 -2.12
C GLU A 82 -11.54 10.52 -2.17
N VAL A 83 -12.47 9.74 -2.72
CA VAL A 83 -13.89 10.11 -2.75
C VAL A 83 -14.44 10.22 -1.34
N VAL A 84 -14.16 9.27 -0.47
CA VAL A 84 -14.61 9.31 0.93
C VAL A 84 -14.04 10.53 1.66
N GLN A 85 -12.76 10.84 1.47
CA GLN A 85 -12.13 12.02 2.06
C GLN A 85 -12.78 13.33 1.54
N ALA A 86 -13.18 13.37 0.28
CA ALA A 86 -13.77 14.56 -0.34
C ALA A 86 -15.21 14.81 0.12
N VAL A 87 -16.01 13.76 0.34
CA VAL A 87 -17.46 13.87 0.61
C VAL A 87 -17.87 13.63 2.06
N SER A 88 -16.95 13.20 2.91
CA SER A 88 -17.23 12.91 4.31
C SER A 88 -16.90 14.10 5.22
N ASP A 89 -17.41 14.05 6.45
CA ASP A 89 -17.16 15.05 7.50
C ASP A 89 -15.79 14.88 8.18
N LEU A 90 -14.85 14.18 7.53
CA LEU A 90 -13.50 13.93 8.08
C LEU A 90 -12.59 15.15 8.07
N GLN A 91 -13.04 16.31 7.57
CA GLN A 91 -12.21 17.50 7.42
C GLN A 91 -10.92 17.24 6.62
N ARG A 92 -11.02 16.37 5.63
CA ARG A 92 -9.96 16.01 4.69
C ARG A 92 -10.34 16.48 3.30
N SER A 93 -9.38 16.97 2.53
CA SER A 93 -9.59 17.30 1.12
C SER A 93 -9.12 16.13 0.27
N GLY A 94 -10.05 15.54 -0.49
CA GLY A 94 -9.66 14.61 -1.55
C GLY A 94 -8.95 15.36 -2.67
N SER A 95 -7.89 14.80 -3.23
CA SER A 95 -7.15 15.42 -4.32
C SER A 95 -6.68 14.41 -5.34
N VAL A 96 -6.69 14.84 -6.62
CA VAL A 96 -6.17 14.03 -7.73
C VAL A 96 -4.67 13.77 -7.53
N SER A 97 -3.92 14.72 -6.99
CA SER A 97 -2.49 14.55 -6.72
C SER A 97 -2.21 13.50 -5.64
N ASP A 98 -3.06 13.36 -4.63
CA ASP A 98 -2.94 12.31 -3.63
C ASP A 98 -3.27 10.94 -4.24
N TRP A 99 -4.29 10.87 -5.07
CA TRP A 99 -4.60 9.66 -5.85
C TRP A 99 -3.44 9.23 -6.75
N LEU A 100 -2.79 10.19 -7.43
CA LEU A 100 -1.61 9.91 -8.24
C LEU A 100 -0.44 9.40 -7.39
N ALA A 101 -0.23 9.94 -6.19
CA ALA A 101 0.77 9.45 -5.26
C ALA A 101 0.48 8.00 -4.82
N ASP A 102 -0.77 7.67 -4.54
CA ASP A 102 -1.22 6.31 -4.21
C ASP A 102 -0.93 5.33 -5.34
N VAL A 103 -1.32 5.68 -6.56
CA VAL A 103 -1.10 4.86 -7.75
C VAL A 103 0.39 4.70 -8.04
N ALA A 104 1.17 5.77 -7.91
CA ALA A 104 2.63 5.72 -8.06
C ALA A 104 3.27 4.78 -7.03
N GLY A 105 2.85 4.86 -5.77
CA GLY A 105 3.32 3.97 -4.71
C GLY A 105 3.00 2.51 -5.00
N ALA A 106 1.76 2.21 -5.39
CA ALA A 106 1.35 0.87 -5.78
C ALA A 106 2.18 0.34 -6.95
N GLY A 107 2.37 1.14 -7.99
CA GLY A 107 3.19 0.79 -9.16
C GLY A 107 4.64 0.52 -8.79
N LEU A 108 5.25 1.36 -7.97
CA LEU A 108 6.62 1.17 -7.48
C LEU A 108 6.75 -0.11 -6.64
N GLY A 109 5.79 -0.40 -5.78
CA GLY A 109 5.79 -1.62 -4.97
C GLY A 109 5.68 -2.88 -5.84
N LEU A 110 4.80 -2.90 -6.83
CA LEU A 110 4.66 -4.01 -7.77
C LEU A 110 5.93 -4.20 -8.60
N LEU A 111 6.54 -3.11 -9.06
CA LEU A 111 7.79 -3.16 -9.82
C LEU A 111 8.95 -3.66 -8.97
N ALA A 112 9.07 -3.18 -7.73
CA ALA A 112 10.10 -3.63 -6.79
C ALA A 112 9.97 -5.12 -6.51
N TRP A 113 8.76 -5.63 -6.29
CA TRP A 113 8.52 -7.06 -6.09
C TRP A 113 8.93 -7.88 -7.31
N ARG A 114 8.55 -7.43 -8.50
CA ARG A 114 8.94 -8.10 -9.75
C ARG A 114 10.45 -8.18 -9.93
N ARG A 115 11.17 -7.13 -9.55
CA ARG A 115 12.65 -7.14 -9.58
C ARG A 115 13.25 -8.11 -8.57
N LEU A 116 12.66 -8.19 -7.38
CA LEU A 116 13.08 -9.15 -6.36
C LEU A 116 12.86 -10.59 -6.83
N GLU A 117 11.73 -10.88 -7.47
CA GLU A 117 11.44 -12.20 -8.04
C GLU A 117 12.46 -12.59 -9.11
N ARG A 118 12.81 -11.68 -10.00
CA ARG A 118 13.80 -11.93 -11.07
C ARG A 118 15.21 -12.19 -10.55
N ARG A 119 15.55 -11.68 -9.37
CA ARG A 119 16.85 -11.90 -8.72
C ARG A 119 16.93 -13.21 -7.95
N ARG A 120 15.80 -13.89 -7.74
CA ARG A 120 15.81 -15.20 -7.11
C ARG A 120 16.40 -16.21 -8.10
N PRO A 121 17.41 -17.02 -7.68
CA PRO A 121 17.93 -18.06 -8.56
C PRO A 121 16.82 -19.03 -8.94
N ALA A 122 16.85 -19.48 -10.18
CA ALA A 122 15.96 -20.54 -10.65
C ALA A 122 16.09 -21.76 -9.73
N ARG A 123 14.95 -22.30 -9.29
CA ARG A 123 14.91 -23.53 -8.49
C ARG A 123 15.13 -24.73 -9.38
#